data_e8613977e3df426eb0d84de075c4e9c8
#
_entry.id   e8613977e3df426eb0d84de075c4e9c8
#
_cell.length_a   1.000
_cell.length_b   1.000
_cell.length_c   1.000
_cell.angle_alpha   90.00
_cell.angle_beta   90.00
_cell.angle_gamma   90.00
#
_symmetry.space_group_name_H-M   'P 1'
#
loop_
_entity.id
_entity.type
_entity.pdbx_description
1 polymer ?
#
loop_
_entity_poly.entity_id
_entity_poly.type
_entity_poly.pdbx_seq_one_letter_code
_entity_poly.pdbx_strand_id
1 'polypeptide(L)'
;MNDERAATSIDRKLGQRVRSRRLEIGMSQERLAELLGVTFQQVQKYEKGVNRIAASRLFDIASALQQPVSRFFEGLSHGRAAGVAEAKQDYIDDALATPEGAQLMSVFASIKSQRVRRKVVDLVRTLAEEATEAGKRN
;
A
#
# COMPACT_ATOMS: atom_id res chain seq x y z
N MET A 1 -14.56 8.45 -27.24
CA MET A 1 -15.12 8.89 -25.96
C MET A 1 -14.60 7.95 -24.87
N ASN A 2 -13.74 8.45 -23.99
CA ASN A 2 -13.26 7.65 -22.88
C ASN A 2 -14.42 7.45 -21.91
N ASP A 3 -14.95 6.26 -21.87
CA ASP A 3 -15.94 5.90 -20.84
C ASP A 3 -15.17 5.79 -19.51
N GLU A 4 -15.29 6.81 -18.70
CA GLU A 4 -14.70 6.82 -17.36
C GLU A 4 -15.14 5.65 -16.49
N ARG A 5 -16.18 4.93 -16.92
CA ARG A 5 -16.71 3.76 -16.24
C ARG A 5 -16.09 2.45 -16.75
N ALA A 6 -15.35 2.49 -17.85
CA ALA A 6 -14.70 1.31 -18.40
C ALA A 6 -13.62 0.79 -17.46
N ALA A 7 -13.57 -0.51 -17.25
CA ALA A 7 -12.58 -1.16 -16.42
C ALA A 7 -11.19 -1.02 -17.04
N THR A 8 -10.21 -0.66 -16.23
CA THR A 8 -8.81 -0.52 -16.64
C THR A 8 -8.07 -1.84 -16.48
N SER A 9 -6.79 -1.87 -16.92
CA SER A 9 -5.93 -3.03 -16.68
C SER A 9 -5.71 -3.29 -15.20
N ILE A 10 -5.73 -2.22 -14.38
CA ILE A 10 -5.63 -2.36 -12.92
C ILE A 10 -6.87 -3.04 -12.35
N ASP A 11 -8.05 -2.65 -12.82
CA ASP A 11 -9.30 -3.28 -12.37
C ASP A 11 -9.30 -4.78 -12.65
N ARG A 12 -8.79 -5.20 -13.81
CA ARG A 12 -8.67 -6.62 -14.15
C ARG A 12 -7.68 -7.34 -13.24
N LYS A 13 -6.55 -6.73 -12.95
CA LYS A 13 -5.54 -7.31 -12.05
C LYS A 13 -6.06 -7.41 -10.62
N LEU A 14 -6.76 -6.38 -10.14
CA LEU A 14 -7.41 -6.41 -8.82
C LEU A 14 -8.44 -7.54 -8.76
N GLY A 15 -9.27 -7.68 -9.79
CA GLY A 15 -10.26 -8.75 -9.87
C GLY A 15 -9.62 -10.13 -9.80
N GLN A 16 -8.51 -10.34 -10.50
CA GLN A 16 -7.75 -11.59 -10.46
C GLN A 16 -7.21 -11.87 -9.05
N ARG A 17 -6.76 -10.86 -8.35
CA ARG A 17 -6.23 -11.01 -6.99
C ARG A 17 -7.32 -11.30 -5.98
N VAL A 18 -8.49 -10.69 -6.13
CA VAL A 18 -9.67 -11.02 -5.33
C VAL A 18 -10.01 -12.50 -5.51
N ARG A 19 -10.05 -12.97 -6.74
CA ARG A 19 -10.32 -14.37 -7.06
C ARG A 19 -9.25 -15.30 -6.45
N SER A 20 -7.99 -14.98 -6.64
CA SER A 20 -6.87 -15.79 -6.12
C SER A 20 -6.92 -15.92 -4.61
N ARG A 21 -7.15 -14.81 -3.90
CA ARG A 21 -7.24 -14.84 -2.44
C ARG A 21 -8.45 -15.64 -1.97
N ARG A 22 -9.59 -15.45 -2.64
CA ARG A 22 -10.80 -16.21 -2.32
C ARG A 22 -10.56 -17.72 -2.45
N LEU A 23 -9.94 -18.15 -3.55
CA LEU A 23 -9.60 -19.56 -3.77
C LEU A 23 -8.58 -20.07 -2.75
N GLU A 24 -7.59 -19.25 -2.41
CA GLU A 24 -6.56 -19.59 -1.42
C GLU A 24 -7.16 -19.95 -0.07
N ILE A 25 -8.19 -19.21 0.38
CA ILE A 25 -8.85 -19.48 1.66
C ILE A 25 -10.06 -20.43 1.54
N GLY A 26 -10.28 -20.99 0.35
CA GLY A 26 -11.35 -21.97 0.14
C GLY A 26 -12.76 -21.40 0.17
N MET A 27 -12.93 -20.10 -0.15
CA MET A 27 -14.22 -19.45 -0.12
C MET A 27 -14.92 -19.52 -1.49
N SER A 28 -16.23 -19.79 -1.50
CA SER A 28 -17.03 -19.74 -2.73
C SER A 28 -17.39 -18.30 -3.12
N GLN A 29 -17.73 -18.09 -4.38
CA GLN A 29 -18.25 -16.78 -4.85
C GLN A 29 -19.54 -16.42 -4.14
N GLU A 30 -20.41 -17.40 -3.91
CA GLU A 30 -21.68 -17.21 -3.20
C GLU A 30 -21.43 -16.73 -1.76
N ARG A 31 -20.45 -17.31 -1.09
CA ARG A 31 -20.13 -16.91 0.28
C ARG A 31 -19.58 -15.49 0.33
N LEU A 32 -18.71 -15.14 -0.61
CA LEU A 32 -18.20 -13.76 -0.71
C LEU A 32 -19.36 -12.79 -0.98
N ALA A 33 -20.25 -13.11 -1.91
CA ALA A 33 -21.42 -12.28 -2.20
C ALA A 33 -22.28 -12.06 -0.96
N GLU A 34 -22.52 -13.11 -0.19
CA GLU A 34 -23.27 -13.05 1.07
C GLU A 34 -22.62 -12.10 2.07
N LEU A 35 -21.30 -12.22 2.27
CA LEU A 35 -20.55 -11.38 3.19
C LEU A 35 -20.56 -9.90 2.78
N LEU A 36 -20.55 -9.65 1.47
CA LEU A 36 -20.56 -8.28 0.94
C LEU A 36 -21.98 -7.69 0.81
N GLY A 37 -23.01 -8.51 0.93
CA GLY A 37 -24.38 -8.06 0.70
C GLY A 37 -24.67 -7.72 -0.76
N VAL A 38 -24.00 -8.39 -1.69
CA VAL A 38 -24.18 -8.20 -3.14
C VAL A 38 -24.62 -9.50 -3.80
N THR A 39 -24.95 -9.43 -5.09
CA THR A 39 -25.32 -10.63 -5.83
C THR A 39 -24.10 -11.44 -6.25
N PHE A 40 -24.30 -12.72 -6.47
CA PHE A 40 -23.30 -13.61 -7.02
C PHE A 40 -22.74 -13.10 -8.36
N GLN A 41 -23.61 -12.60 -9.22
CA GLN A 41 -23.21 -12.02 -10.51
C GLN A 41 -22.31 -10.81 -10.33
N GLN A 42 -22.52 -10.02 -9.29
CA GLN A 42 -21.68 -8.87 -9.01
C GLN A 42 -20.26 -9.30 -8.61
N VAL A 43 -20.13 -10.35 -7.81
CA VAL A 43 -18.82 -10.91 -7.46
C VAL A 43 -18.11 -11.43 -8.72
N GLN A 44 -18.82 -12.12 -9.60
CA GLN A 44 -18.26 -12.57 -10.88
C GLN A 44 -17.71 -11.41 -11.69
N LYS A 45 -18.43 -10.30 -11.76
CA LYS A 45 -17.99 -9.11 -12.49
C LYS A 45 -16.74 -8.48 -11.87
N TYR A 46 -16.66 -8.44 -10.54
CA TYR A 46 -15.46 -7.96 -9.86
C TYR A 46 -14.24 -8.83 -10.21
N GLU A 47 -14.40 -10.14 -10.12
CA GLU A 47 -13.28 -11.08 -10.36
C GLU A 47 -12.82 -11.08 -11.82
N LYS A 48 -13.74 -10.85 -12.75
CA LYS A 48 -13.42 -10.74 -14.19
C LYS A 48 -12.83 -9.37 -14.56
N GLY A 49 -12.94 -8.38 -13.65
CA GLY A 49 -12.48 -7.04 -13.92
C GLY A 49 -13.31 -6.29 -14.94
N VAL A 50 -14.57 -6.69 -15.13
CA VAL A 50 -15.51 -6.03 -16.04
C VAL A 50 -15.98 -4.70 -15.49
N ASN A 51 -16.13 -4.62 -14.16
CA ASN A 51 -16.56 -3.42 -13.46
C ASN A 51 -15.44 -2.92 -12.55
N ARG A 52 -15.36 -1.61 -12.37
CA ARG A 52 -14.53 -1.01 -11.35
C ARG A 52 -15.05 -1.35 -9.97
N ILE A 53 -14.12 -1.57 -9.05
CA ILE A 53 -14.45 -1.80 -7.64
C ILE A 53 -14.28 -0.45 -6.93
N ALA A 54 -15.37 0.07 -6.36
CA ALA A 54 -15.29 1.29 -5.56
C ALA A 54 -14.37 1.05 -4.35
N ALA A 55 -13.70 2.11 -3.89
CA ALA A 55 -12.75 2.00 -2.78
C ALA A 55 -13.40 1.41 -1.52
N SER A 56 -14.63 1.84 -1.19
CA SER A 56 -15.37 1.29 -0.04
C SER A 56 -15.68 -0.21 -0.21
N ARG A 57 -16.01 -0.62 -1.43
CA ARG A 57 -16.28 -2.02 -1.75
C ARG A 57 -15.01 -2.86 -1.66
N LEU A 58 -13.88 -2.31 -2.11
CA LEU A 58 -12.58 -2.99 -2.00
C LEU A 58 -12.18 -3.19 -0.55
N PHE A 59 -12.45 -2.22 0.30
CA PHE A 59 -12.25 -2.33 1.75
C PHE A 59 -13.06 -3.49 2.33
N ASP A 60 -14.33 -3.59 1.96
CA ASP A 60 -15.22 -4.67 2.40
C ASP A 60 -14.72 -6.04 1.90
N ILE A 61 -14.27 -6.10 0.66
CA ILE A 61 -13.71 -7.32 0.07
C ILE A 61 -12.46 -7.76 0.84
N ALA A 62 -11.55 -6.82 1.11
CA ALA A 62 -10.33 -7.09 1.86
C ALA A 62 -10.65 -7.64 3.26
N SER A 63 -11.63 -7.04 3.94
CA SER A 63 -12.08 -7.50 5.25
C SER A 63 -12.66 -8.92 5.19
N ALA A 64 -13.51 -9.19 4.21
CA ALA A 64 -14.14 -10.50 4.02
C ALA A 64 -13.09 -11.58 3.70
N LEU A 65 -12.04 -11.23 2.96
CA LEU A 65 -10.97 -12.14 2.58
C LEU A 65 -9.81 -12.16 3.58
N GLN A 66 -9.94 -11.44 4.68
CA GLN A 66 -8.95 -11.39 5.76
C GLN A 66 -7.55 -11.04 5.25
N GLN A 67 -7.46 -9.98 4.45
CA GLN A 67 -6.22 -9.53 3.83
C GLN A 67 -6.19 -8.00 3.82
N PRO A 68 -5.01 -7.37 4.11
CA PRO A 68 -4.91 -5.91 4.01
C PRO A 68 -5.17 -5.43 2.58
N VAL A 69 -5.82 -4.27 2.43
CA VAL A 69 -6.08 -3.67 1.11
C VAL A 69 -4.79 -3.52 0.30
N SER A 70 -3.68 -3.16 0.96
CA SER A 70 -2.38 -2.97 0.32
C SER A 70 -1.91 -4.20 -0.45
N ARG A 71 -2.23 -5.39 0.03
CA ARG A 71 -1.86 -6.65 -0.63
C ARG A 71 -2.43 -6.79 -2.03
N PHE A 72 -3.64 -6.24 -2.26
CA PHE A 72 -4.25 -6.31 -3.57
C PHE A 72 -3.54 -5.43 -4.61
N PHE A 73 -2.76 -4.46 -4.15
CA PHE A 73 -2.01 -3.53 -5.01
C PHE A 73 -0.53 -3.86 -5.15
N GLU A 74 -0.02 -4.87 -4.47
CA GLU A 74 1.39 -5.25 -4.56
C GLU A 74 1.80 -5.59 -6.00
N GLY A 75 2.90 -4.98 -6.45
CA GLY A 75 3.41 -5.19 -7.80
C GLY A 75 2.60 -4.55 -8.91
N LEU A 76 1.54 -3.80 -8.60
CA LEU A 76 0.79 -3.02 -9.57
C LEU A 76 1.48 -1.67 -9.71
N SER A 77 2.23 -1.47 -10.79
CA SER A 77 2.94 -0.22 -11.02
C SER A 77 2.40 0.49 -12.26
N HIS A 78 2.28 1.80 -12.16
CA HIS A 78 2.06 2.70 -13.27
C HIS A 78 3.36 3.45 -13.55
N GLY A 79 4.27 2.84 -14.34
CA GLY A 79 5.46 3.49 -14.82
C GLY A 79 6.55 3.70 -13.76
N ARG A 80 7.52 4.58 -14.07
CA ARG A 80 8.73 4.82 -13.27
C ARG A 80 8.48 5.36 -11.87
N ALA A 81 7.43 6.15 -11.70
CA ALA A 81 7.14 6.80 -10.41
C ALA A 81 6.82 5.80 -9.31
N ALA A 82 6.09 4.71 -9.63
CA ALA A 82 5.75 3.67 -8.68
C ALA A 82 6.98 2.89 -8.21
N GLY A 83 7.90 2.56 -9.11
CA GLY A 83 9.15 1.87 -8.77
C GLY A 83 10.04 2.69 -7.83
N VAL A 84 10.13 4.01 -8.05
CA VAL A 84 10.89 4.91 -7.19
C VAL A 84 10.25 5.01 -5.80
N ALA A 85 8.92 5.08 -5.72
CA ALA A 85 8.20 5.13 -4.45
C ALA A 85 8.41 3.85 -3.63
N GLU A 86 8.36 2.68 -4.27
CA GLU A 86 8.62 1.40 -3.63
C GLU A 86 10.06 1.31 -3.10
N ALA A 87 11.03 1.72 -3.92
CA ALA A 87 12.45 1.72 -3.50
C ALA A 87 12.69 2.65 -2.31
N LYS A 88 12.03 3.82 -2.27
CA LYS A 88 12.12 4.73 -1.13
C LYS A 88 11.48 4.12 0.13
N GLN A 89 10.36 3.44 -0.02
CA GLN A 89 9.68 2.80 1.11
C GLN A 89 10.54 1.68 1.70
N ASP A 90 11.13 0.84 0.87
CA ASP A 90 12.03 -0.23 1.30
C ASP A 90 13.22 0.34 2.07
N TYR A 91 13.80 1.44 1.58
CA TYR A 91 14.92 2.12 2.21
C TYR A 91 14.54 2.64 3.60
N ILE A 92 13.35 3.22 3.74
CA ILE A 92 12.83 3.71 5.02
C ILE A 92 12.58 2.53 5.97
N ASP A 93 11.97 1.47 5.48
CA ASP A 93 11.68 0.28 6.29
C ASP A 93 12.97 -0.36 6.82
N ASP A 94 13.99 -0.45 5.99
CA ASP A 94 15.32 -0.95 6.40
C ASP A 94 15.93 -0.07 7.51
N ALA A 95 15.84 1.26 7.35
CA ALA A 95 16.34 2.19 8.35
C ALA A 95 15.60 2.05 9.69
N LEU A 96 14.27 1.89 9.64
CA LEU A 96 13.44 1.72 10.83
C LEU A 96 13.67 0.35 11.51
N ALA A 97 14.15 -0.64 10.77
CA ALA A 97 14.46 -1.96 11.31
C ALA A 97 15.75 -1.97 12.15
N THR A 98 16.59 -0.93 12.04
CA THR A 98 17.80 -0.83 12.87
C THR A 98 17.44 -0.39 14.30
N PRO A 99 18.25 -0.79 15.32
CA PRO A 99 18.03 -0.31 16.70
C PRO A 99 18.04 1.22 16.81
N GLU A 100 18.93 1.89 16.12
CA GLU A 100 19.05 3.36 16.12
C GLU A 100 17.83 4.02 15.48
N GLY A 101 17.34 3.48 14.36
CA GLY A 101 16.15 3.97 13.67
C GLY A 101 14.90 3.85 14.54
N ALA A 102 14.72 2.72 15.20
CA ALA A 102 13.60 2.49 16.10
C ALA A 102 13.65 3.43 17.31
N GLN A 103 14.84 3.63 17.90
CA GLN A 103 15.05 4.55 19.01
C GLN A 103 14.77 6.00 18.60
N LEU A 104 15.26 6.41 17.44
CA LEU A 104 15.05 7.77 16.92
C LEU A 104 13.54 8.03 16.75
N MET A 105 12.81 7.11 16.15
CA MET A 105 11.37 7.27 15.96
C MET A 105 10.61 7.31 17.28
N SER A 106 10.98 6.47 18.24
CA SER A 106 10.36 6.44 19.56
C SER A 106 10.55 7.77 20.31
N VAL A 107 11.76 8.29 20.32
CA VAL A 107 12.08 9.57 20.96
C VAL A 107 11.42 10.73 20.24
N PHE A 108 11.47 10.74 18.90
CA PHE A 108 10.82 11.76 18.08
C PHE A 108 9.31 11.81 18.33
N ALA A 109 8.67 10.65 18.45
CA ALA A 109 7.23 10.57 18.73
C ALA A 109 6.86 11.21 20.07
N SER A 110 7.78 11.26 21.03
CA SER A 110 7.55 11.88 22.32
C SER A 110 7.58 13.42 22.28
N ILE A 111 8.14 14.00 21.23
CA ILE A 111 8.22 15.46 21.06
C ILE A 111 6.88 15.97 20.57
N LYS A 112 6.19 16.76 21.39
CA LYS A 112 4.86 17.29 21.05
C LYS A 112 4.90 18.60 20.29
N SER A 113 5.96 19.40 20.44
CA SER A 113 6.09 20.71 19.81
C SER A 113 6.49 20.56 18.33
N GLN A 114 5.69 21.10 17.42
CA GLN A 114 6.01 21.13 15.99
C GLN A 114 7.30 21.90 15.71
N ARG A 115 7.51 22.98 16.43
CA ARG A 115 8.72 23.80 16.29
C ARG A 115 9.96 22.99 16.62
N VAL A 116 9.93 22.23 17.72
CA VAL A 116 11.02 21.38 18.13
C VAL A 116 11.24 20.25 17.14
N ARG A 117 10.17 19.62 16.66
CA ARG A 117 10.23 18.58 15.63
C ARG A 117 10.94 19.05 14.37
N ARG A 118 10.63 20.27 13.90
CA ARG A 118 11.30 20.86 12.72
C ARG A 118 12.80 21.04 12.96
N LYS A 119 13.17 21.51 14.15
CA LYS A 119 14.58 21.66 14.52
C LYS A 119 15.31 20.31 14.53
N VAL A 120 14.65 19.27 15.03
CA VAL A 120 15.24 17.92 15.04
C VAL A 120 15.44 17.42 13.59
N VAL A 121 14.49 17.63 12.72
CA VAL A 121 14.60 17.25 11.29
C VAL A 121 15.77 18.01 10.64
N ASP A 122 15.88 19.30 10.87
CA ASP A 122 16.95 20.14 10.32
C ASP A 122 18.32 19.67 10.84
N LEU A 123 18.41 19.35 12.12
CA LEU A 123 19.66 18.83 12.71
C LEU A 123 20.05 17.49 12.08
N VAL A 124 19.11 16.56 11.99
CA VAL A 124 19.39 15.24 11.41
C VAL A 124 19.80 15.36 9.94
N ARG A 125 19.15 16.26 9.19
CA ARG A 125 19.51 16.52 7.80
C ARG A 125 20.95 17.03 7.68
N THR A 126 21.34 17.99 8.52
CA THR A 126 22.71 18.53 8.55
C THR A 126 23.73 17.45 8.88
N LEU A 127 23.44 16.62 9.87
CA LEU A 127 24.34 15.51 10.24
C LEU A 127 24.49 14.49 9.13
N ALA A 128 23.40 14.19 8.40
CA ALA A 128 23.42 13.27 7.28
C ALA A 128 24.28 13.81 6.13
N GLU A 129 24.19 15.11 5.84
CA GLU A 129 25.02 15.77 4.83
C GLU A 129 26.51 15.73 5.20
N GLU A 130 26.85 16.02 6.45
CA GLU A 130 28.23 15.95 6.96
C GLU A 130 28.79 14.53 6.86
N ALA A 131 28.01 13.53 7.21
CA ALA A 131 28.40 12.13 7.13
C ALA A 131 28.68 11.71 5.68
N THR A 132 27.88 12.20 4.72
CA THR A 132 28.06 11.93 3.30
C THR A 132 29.34 12.58 2.76
N GLU A 133 29.63 13.82 3.16
CA GLU A 133 30.86 14.53 2.77
C GLU A 133 32.08 13.84 3.35
N ALA A 134 32.04 13.42 4.60
CA ALA A 134 33.13 12.69 5.24
C ALA A 134 33.40 11.35 4.53
N GLY A 135 32.39 10.66 4.08
CA GLY A 135 32.52 9.44 3.30
C GLY A 135 33.16 9.63 1.93
N LYS A 136 33.01 10.81 1.33
CA LYS A 136 33.59 11.14 0.02
C LYS A 136 35.10 11.52 0.12
N ARG A 137 35.58 11.89 1.30
CA ARG A 137 36.97 12.28 1.52
C ARG A 137 37.89 11.09 1.80
N ASN A 138 37.32 9.94 2.07
CA ASN A 138 38.02 8.68 2.24
C ASN A 138 37.93 7.85 0.95
#